data_58cca8a33bd6123ea9efc1f77b017170
#
_entry.id   58cca8a33bd6123ea9efc1f77b017170
#
_cell.length_a   1.000
_cell.length_b   1.000
_cell.length_c   1.000
_cell.angle_alpha   90.00
_cell.angle_beta   90.00
_cell.angle_gamma   90.00
#
_symmetry.space_group_name_H-M   'P 1'
#
loop_
_entity.id
_entity.type
_entity.pdbx_description
1 polymer ?
#
loop_
_entity_poly.entity_id
_entity_poly.type
_entity_poly.pdbx_seq_one_letter_code
_entity_poly.pdbx_strand_id
1 'polypeptide(L)'
;MIAFTLPALLLTGCHTMWTPPSPANWISSITGRSPGIDATALRDRDDDSPRNVDDVIGPLQREAMKRTASRDISPKDQKDHAALKVVQKQFDEGQYGAAARGFSRIAKKRARSRVTIFGNSDKDRPTYDPIREEAVFYLAESQFQQNSLADAASNYQMLVKDYPSTRYMDESTGRLFEISKQWLGVESFATTDEIRQVNAEEGAGDAPLSSQQTESRFNALPNLTDRSKPVFDKGGHALKALKTIWLNDPSGPLADDSLMLAATYHLRSEKYREADRLFTILREQFPKSPHLQNAFILGSHVKLMSYQGAAYDDQLLLDSEQLKEQALRLFPDLPEGDRVRTELKYINEAKAKAEWANAEFYEKKRKPKAVYISCKEILEKFPTTSYAPRARAKL
;
A
#
# COMPACT_ATOMS: atom_id res chain seq x y z
N MET A 1 -72.28 -7.91 21.85
CA MET A 1 -70.81 -7.68 21.86
C MET A 1 -70.19 -8.81 21.07
N ILE A 2 -69.91 -8.58 19.81
CA ILE A 2 -69.27 -9.55 18.92
C ILE A 2 -67.94 -8.88 18.46
N ALA A 3 -66.83 -9.43 18.94
CA ALA A 3 -65.50 -8.97 18.60
C ALA A 3 -65.09 -9.61 17.27
N PHE A 4 -64.85 -8.79 16.25
CA PHE A 4 -64.22 -9.18 15.01
C PHE A 4 -62.72 -9.11 15.17
N THR A 5 -62.02 -10.22 15.17
CA THR A 5 -60.59 -10.32 15.04
C THR A 5 -60.24 -10.40 13.54
N LEU A 6 -59.57 -9.37 13.05
CA LEU A 6 -58.93 -9.40 11.72
C LEU A 6 -57.58 -10.12 11.81
N PRO A 7 -57.26 -11.03 10.90
CA PRO A 7 -55.89 -11.59 10.83
C PRO A 7 -54.98 -10.59 10.14
N ALA A 8 -53.89 -10.24 10.83
CA ALA A 8 -52.76 -9.49 10.26
C ALA A 8 -52.04 -10.38 9.27
N LEU A 9 -52.17 -10.08 7.97
CA LEU A 9 -51.35 -10.62 6.90
C LEU A 9 -49.94 -10.03 7.06
N LEU A 10 -49.01 -10.82 7.62
CA LEU A 10 -47.59 -10.56 7.57
C LEU A 10 -47.09 -10.73 6.16
N LEU A 11 -46.98 -9.63 5.43
CA LEU A 11 -46.20 -9.53 4.22
C LEU A 11 -44.70 -9.58 4.59
N THR A 12 -44.15 -10.76 4.69
CA THR A 12 -42.69 -10.97 4.75
C THR A 12 -42.13 -10.75 3.34
N GLY A 13 -41.97 -9.51 2.96
CA GLY A 13 -41.12 -9.13 1.86
C GLY A 13 -39.68 -9.31 2.27
N CYS A 14 -39.06 -10.44 1.90
CA CYS A 14 -37.62 -10.61 1.98
C CYS A 14 -36.93 -9.59 1.07
N HIS A 15 -36.80 -8.35 1.55
CA HIS A 15 -35.76 -7.45 1.07
C HIS A 15 -34.43 -7.95 1.67
N THR A 16 -33.82 -8.95 1.04
CA THR A 16 -32.40 -9.19 1.23
C THR A 16 -31.68 -7.94 0.73
N MET A 17 -31.50 -6.96 1.63
CA MET A 17 -30.57 -5.89 1.36
C MET A 17 -29.20 -6.56 1.20
N TRP A 18 -28.70 -6.56 -0.07
CA TRP A 18 -27.32 -6.96 -0.33
C TRP A 18 -26.43 -5.98 0.43
N THR A 19 -25.80 -6.47 1.49
CA THR A 19 -24.71 -5.78 2.14
C THR A 19 -23.44 -6.24 1.42
N PRO A 20 -22.62 -5.33 0.89
CA PRO A 20 -21.34 -5.73 0.33
C PRO A 20 -20.56 -6.49 1.42
N PRO A 21 -19.85 -7.57 1.07
CA PRO A 21 -19.05 -8.31 2.02
C PRO A 21 -18.06 -7.36 2.70
N SER A 22 -17.82 -7.57 3.99
CA SER A 22 -16.89 -6.72 4.72
C SER A 22 -15.51 -6.71 4.04
N PRO A 23 -14.78 -5.59 4.05
CA PRO A 23 -13.46 -5.49 3.43
C PRO A 23 -12.51 -6.62 3.85
N ALA A 24 -12.60 -7.07 5.11
CA ALA A 24 -11.76 -8.14 5.65
C ALA A 24 -11.96 -9.48 4.92
N ASN A 25 -13.21 -9.90 4.73
CA ASN A 25 -13.52 -11.18 4.05
C ASN A 25 -13.17 -11.16 2.57
N TRP A 26 -13.23 -9.98 1.97
CA TRP A 26 -12.96 -9.83 0.55
C TRP A 26 -11.45 -9.79 0.27
N ILE A 27 -10.68 -9.09 1.11
CA ILE A 27 -9.22 -9.02 1.00
C ILE A 27 -8.59 -10.40 1.21
N SER A 28 -9.06 -11.19 2.17
CA SER A 28 -8.53 -12.54 2.40
C SER A 28 -8.69 -13.46 1.19
N SER A 29 -9.78 -13.32 0.42
CA SER A 29 -10.00 -14.12 -0.78
C SER A 29 -9.10 -13.74 -1.97
N ILE A 30 -8.63 -12.48 -2.03
CA ILE A 30 -7.80 -11.96 -3.12
C ILE A 30 -6.32 -12.03 -2.77
N THR A 31 -5.94 -11.62 -1.55
CA THR A 31 -4.53 -11.65 -1.10
C THR A 31 -4.03 -13.06 -0.87
N GLY A 32 -4.91 -14.03 -0.62
CA GLY A 32 -4.55 -15.46 -0.55
C GLY A 32 -4.14 -16.09 -1.87
N ARG A 33 -4.30 -15.38 -3.00
CA ARG A 33 -3.88 -15.83 -4.35
C ARG A 33 -2.77 -14.99 -4.98
N SER A 34 -2.32 -13.96 -4.33
CA SER A 34 -1.08 -13.32 -4.78
C SER A 34 0.03 -14.37 -4.70
N PRO A 35 0.78 -14.61 -5.79
CA PRO A 35 1.97 -15.45 -5.71
C PRO A 35 2.76 -14.93 -4.52
N GLY A 36 2.98 -15.81 -3.54
CA GLY A 36 3.72 -15.45 -2.34
C GLY A 36 4.98 -14.72 -2.78
N ILE A 37 5.20 -13.54 -2.22
CA ILE A 37 6.48 -12.88 -2.37
C ILE A 37 7.42 -13.76 -1.54
N ASP A 38 7.90 -14.81 -2.19
CA ASP A 38 8.98 -15.61 -1.67
C ASP A 38 10.20 -14.68 -1.69
N ALA A 39 10.78 -14.44 -0.53
CA ALA A 39 12.04 -13.70 -0.47
C ALA A 39 13.14 -14.40 -1.31
N THR A 40 12.94 -15.68 -1.65
CA THR A 40 13.73 -16.43 -2.62
C THR A 40 13.34 -16.12 -4.06
N ALA A 41 12.10 -15.75 -4.38
CA ALA A 41 11.69 -15.32 -5.73
C ALA A 41 12.26 -13.94 -6.10
N LEU A 42 12.74 -13.15 -5.14
CA LEU A 42 13.59 -11.99 -5.40
C LEU A 42 14.99 -12.40 -5.94
N ARG A 43 15.39 -13.66 -5.75
CA ARG A 43 16.63 -14.23 -6.30
C ARG A 43 16.47 -14.86 -7.70
N ASP A 44 15.26 -15.25 -8.08
CA ASP A 44 15.00 -15.97 -9.34
C ASP A 44 14.45 -15.10 -10.49
N ARG A 45 14.55 -13.78 -10.40
CA ARG A 45 14.53 -12.99 -11.63
C ARG A 45 15.89 -13.21 -12.29
N ASP A 46 15.89 -14.00 -13.37
CA ASP A 46 17.03 -14.35 -14.23
C ASP A 46 17.71 -13.11 -14.88
N ASP A 47 18.03 -12.11 -14.10
CA ASP A 47 18.95 -11.04 -14.43
C ASP A 47 20.19 -11.16 -13.52
N ASP A 48 20.77 -12.36 -13.52
CA ASP A 48 22.05 -12.72 -12.90
C ASP A 48 23.26 -12.14 -13.68
N SER A 49 23.06 -11.16 -14.54
CA SER A 49 24.18 -10.34 -14.94
C SER A 49 24.54 -9.47 -13.72
N PRO A 50 25.74 -9.63 -13.11
CA PRO A 50 26.19 -8.71 -12.09
C PRO A 50 26.10 -7.31 -12.71
N ARG A 51 25.13 -6.48 -12.21
CA ARG A 51 25.06 -5.08 -12.64
C ARG A 51 26.44 -4.53 -12.39
N ASN A 52 27.11 -4.18 -13.48
CA ASN A 52 28.45 -3.61 -13.36
C ASN A 52 28.28 -2.42 -12.41
N VAL A 53 29.05 -2.38 -11.34
CA VAL A 53 28.98 -1.30 -10.32
C VAL A 53 28.99 0.09 -11.01
N ASP A 54 29.57 0.14 -12.21
CA ASP A 54 29.61 1.34 -13.07
C ASP A 54 28.25 1.72 -13.67
N ASP A 55 27.27 0.81 -13.78
CA ASP A 55 25.95 1.11 -14.38
C ASP A 55 24.96 1.62 -13.31
N VAL A 56 25.18 1.28 -12.04
CA VAL A 56 24.38 1.73 -10.90
C VAL A 56 24.79 3.12 -10.43
N ILE A 57 26.05 3.51 -10.67
CA ILE A 57 26.61 4.78 -10.21
C ILE A 57 26.24 5.90 -11.21
N GLY A 58 25.37 6.82 -10.80
CA GLY A 58 24.99 7.98 -11.59
C GLY A 58 26.20 8.88 -11.96
N PRO A 59 26.09 9.68 -13.05
CA PRO A 59 27.22 10.49 -13.55
C PRO A 59 27.81 11.43 -12.51
N LEU A 60 27.01 12.02 -11.63
CA LEU A 60 27.48 12.88 -10.53
C LEU A 60 28.28 12.09 -9.49
N GLN A 61 27.92 10.85 -9.27
CA GLN A 61 28.55 9.96 -8.30
C GLN A 61 29.88 9.44 -8.85
N ARG A 62 29.94 9.11 -10.16
CA ARG A 62 31.19 8.77 -10.86
C ARG A 62 32.17 9.95 -10.82
N GLU A 63 31.68 11.16 -11.03
CA GLU A 63 32.50 12.36 -11.00
C GLU A 63 32.99 12.66 -9.58
N ALA A 64 32.13 12.46 -8.56
CA ALA A 64 32.51 12.55 -7.16
C ALA A 64 33.53 11.48 -6.75
N MET A 65 33.38 10.23 -7.20
CA MET A 65 34.36 9.15 -7.00
C MET A 65 35.68 9.43 -7.71
N LYS A 66 35.65 9.93 -8.96
CA LYS A 66 36.87 10.36 -9.69
C LYS A 66 37.55 11.51 -8.96
N ARG A 67 36.80 12.48 -8.43
CA ARG A 67 37.35 13.60 -7.67
C ARG A 67 37.91 13.17 -6.30
N THR A 68 37.34 12.13 -5.66
CA THR A 68 37.90 11.56 -4.42
C THR A 68 39.11 10.68 -4.68
N ALA A 69 39.16 9.97 -5.82
CA ALA A 69 40.31 9.15 -6.20
C ALA A 69 41.51 9.97 -6.66
N SER A 70 41.28 11.20 -7.18
CA SER A 70 42.32 12.08 -7.72
C SER A 70 42.76 13.22 -6.77
N ARG A 71 42.09 13.42 -5.64
CA ARG A 71 42.50 14.38 -4.61
C ARG A 71 43.37 13.69 -3.56
N ASP A 72 44.43 14.33 -3.15
CA ASP A 72 45.08 14.04 -1.86
C ASP A 72 44.01 14.03 -0.76
N ILE A 73 43.67 12.85 -0.28
CA ILE A 73 42.64 12.66 0.76
C ILE A 73 43.04 13.53 1.93
N SER A 74 42.20 14.49 2.32
CA SER A 74 42.54 15.41 3.41
C SER A 74 42.94 14.63 4.66
N PRO A 75 43.87 15.08 5.47
CA PRO A 75 44.30 14.39 6.72
C PRO A 75 43.11 14.11 7.66
N LYS A 76 42.05 14.92 7.56
CA LYS A 76 40.78 14.73 8.29
C LYS A 76 39.99 13.56 7.74
N ASP A 77 39.91 13.41 6.43
CA ASP A 77 39.18 12.32 5.79
C ASP A 77 39.91 10.98 5.99
N GLN A 78 41.25 10.98 6.00
CA GLN A 78 42.04 9.80 6.35
C GLN A 78 41.75 9.31 7.77
N LYS A 79 41.69 10.26 8.76
CA LYS A 79 41.33 9.90 10.14
C LYS A 79 39.92 9.36 10.28
N ASP A 80 38.96 9.99 9.60
CA ASP A 80 37.56 9.54 9.64
C ASP A 80 37.40 8.19 8.95
N HIS A 81 38.11 7.93 7.85
CA HIS A 81 38.13 6.63 7.17
C HIS A 81 38.79 5.54 8.01
N ALA A 82 39.90 5.84 8.69
CA ALA A 82 40.53 4.91 9.63
C ALA A 82 39.58 4.58 10.80
N ALA A 83 38.91 5.59 11.37
CA ALA A 83 37.91 5.39 12.40
C ALA A 83 36.73 4.52 11.92
N LEU A 84 36.26 4.73 10.68
CA LEU A 84 35.21 3.93 10.07
C LEU A 84 35.60 2.45 10.02
N LYS A 85 36.80 2.14 9.51
CA LYS A 85 37.32 0.76 9.45
C LYS A 85 37.39 0.06 10.82
N VAL A 86 37.79 0.80 11.87
CA VAL A 86 37.82 0.25 13.23
C VAL A 86 36.42 -0.11 13.70
N VAL A 87 35.42 0.74 13.41
CA VAL A 87 34.03 0.50 13.82
C VAL A 87 33.40 -0.61 12.96
N GLN A 88 33.77 -0.72 11.69
CA GLN A 88 33.35 -1.85 10.83
C GLN A 88 33.82 -3.19 11.39
N LYS A 89 35.07 -3.27 11.83
CA LYS A 89 35.57 -4.48 12.49
C LYS A 89 34.75 -4.85 13.74
N GLN A 90 34.34 -3.88 14.54
CA GLN A 90 33.44 -4.14 15.68
C GLN A 90 32.07 -4.67 15.22
N PHE A 91 31.55 -4.18 14.10
CA PHE A 91 30.31 -4.68 13.49
C PHE A 91 30.48 -6.13 13.03
N ASP A 92 31.56 -6.45 12.32
CA ASP A 92 31.87 -7.80 11.83
C ASP A 92 32.07 -8.81 12.98
N GLU A 93 32.57 -8.35 14.12
CA GLU A 93 32.71 -9.13 15.37
C GLU A 93 31.38 -9.28 16.13
N GLY A 94 30.25 -8.77 15.60
CA GLY A 94 28.93 -8.84 16.24
C GLY A 94 28.72 -7.86 17.39
N GLN A 95 29.65 -6.92 17.62
CA GLN A 95 29.56 -5.92 18.67
C GLN A 95 28.65 -4.75 18.28
N TYR A 96 27.41 -5.04 17.86
CA TYR A 96 26.49 -4.08 17.25
C TYR A 96 26.23 -2.84 18.11
N GLY A 97 26.21 -2.98 19.44
CA GLY A 97 26.01 -1.85 20.36
C GLY A 97 27.20 -0.87 20.39
N ALA A 98 28.43 -1.35 20.28
CA ALA A 98 29.62 -0.53 20.17
C ALA A 98 29.71 0.11 18.76
N ALA A 99 29.48 -0.68 17.75
CA ALA A 99 29.47 -0.26 16.36
C ALA A 99 28.44 0.86 16.11
N ALA A 100 27.20 0.72 16.57
CA ALA A 100 26.16 1.76 16.44
C ALA A 100 26.60 3.10 17.05
N ARG A 101 27.21 3.08 18.24
CA ARG A 101 27.75 4.31 18.87
C ARG A 101 28.89 4.93 18.06
N GLY A 102 29.77 4.10 17.51
CA GLY A 102 30.88 4.53 16.67
C GLY A 102 30.40 5.17 15.36
N PHE A 103 29.54 4.49 14.61
CA PHE A 103 28.97 4.99 13.36
C PHE A 103 28.15 6.26 13.58
N SER A 104 27.31 6.32 14.63
CA SER A 104 26.53 7.51 14.97
C SER A 104 27.44 8.73 15.23
N ARG A 105 28.60 8.54 15.89
CA ARG A 105 29.57 9.61 16.12
C ARG A 105 30.17 10.13 14.81
N ILE A 106 30.55 9.23 13.92
CA ILE A 106 31.10 9.59 12.60
C ILE A 106 30.05 10.33 11.77
N ALA A 107 28.86 9.77 11.63
CA ALA A 107 27.76 10.35 10.87
C ALA A 107 27.37 11.75 11.35
N LYS A 108 27.24 11.95 12.67
CA LYS A 108 26.94 13.25 13.29
C LYS A 108 28.06 14.27 13.13
N LYS A 109 29.31 13.86 13.28
CA LYS A 109 30.47 14.74 13.09
C LYS A 109 30.48 15.29 11.67
N ARG A 110 30.24 14.45 10.67
CA ARG A 110 30.24 14.84 9.25
C ARG A 110 29.00 15.64 8.85
N ALA A 111 27.84 15.37 9.46
CA ALA A 111 26.64 16.18 9.27
C ALA A 111 26.83 17.63 9.77
N ARG A 112 27.40 17.82 10.95
CA ARG A 112 27.68 19.17 11.52
C ARG A 112 28.68 19.97 10.68
N SER A 113 29.58 19.30 10.00
CA SER A 113 30.55 19.95 9.11
C SER A 113 29.91 20.61 7.89
N ARG A 114 28.63 20.34 7.58
CA ARG A 114 27.86 20.97 6.50
C ARG A 114 27.17 22.28 6.93
N VAL A 115 26.95 22.47 8.23
CA VAL A 115 26.28 23.66 8.78
C VAL A 115 27.33 24.57 9.38
N THR A 116 27.76 25.58 8.65
CA THR A 116 28.55 26.69 9.18
C THR A 116 27.60 27.74 9.72
N ILE A 117 27.77 28.09 11.00
CA ILE A 117 26.93 29.05 11.74
C ILE A 117 27.01 30.49 11.12
N PHE A 118 27.95 30.75 10.22
CA PHE A 118 28.23 32.07 9.63
C PHE A 118 28.05 32.11 8.11
N GLY A 119 27.12 31.40 7.52
CA GLY A 119 26.66 31.67 6.15
C GLY A 119 27.68 31.47 5.02
N ASN A 120 28.91 31.15 5.27
CA ASN A 120 29.85 30.67 4.27
C ASN A 120 29.62 29.17 4.08
N SER A 121 28.61 28.84 3.26
CA SER A 121 28.54 27.51 2.67
C SER A 121 29.84 27.31 1.91
N ASP A 122 30.63 26.35 2.32
CA ASP A 122 31.77 25.82 1.57
C ASP A 122 31.21 25.31 0.24
N LYS A 123 31.07 26.20 -0.75
CA LYS A 123 30.54 25.91 -2.10
C LYS A 123 31.36 24.85 -2.82
N ASP A 124 32.55 24.55 -2.29
CA ASP A 124 33.48 23.58 -2.87
C ASP A 124 33.41 22.18 -2.24
N ARG A 125 32.55 21.97 -1.24
CA ARG A 125 32.37 20.61 -0.71
C ARG A 125 31.43 19.84 -1.63
N PRO A 126 31.84 18.64 -2.08
CA PRO A 126 30.94 17.79 -2.82
C PRO A 126 29.67 17.54 -1.99
N THR A 127 28.52 17.69 -2.59
CA THR A 127 27.20 17.40 -2.00
C THR A 127 27.12 15.96 -1.49
N TYR A 128 28.01 15.10 -1.98
CA TYR A 128 28.16 13.69 -1.68
C TYR A 128 29.32 13.45 -0.72
N ASP A 129 29.06 12.75 0.39
CA ASP A 129 30.02 12.36 1.41
C ASP A 129 30.01 10.85 1.62
N PRO A 130 30.92 10.09 0.98
CA PRO A 130 30.91 8.63 1.01
C PRO A 130 31.18 8.05 2.40
N ILE A 131 31.96 8.72 3.26
CA ILE A 131 32.24 8.27 4.62
C ILE A 131 30.97 8.40 5.48
N ARG A 132 30.20 9.48 5.29
CA ARG A 132 28.93 9.66 6.00
C ARG A 132 27.87 8.68 5.49
N GLU A 133 27.78 8.46 4.19
CA GLU A 133 26.87 7.49 3.57
C GLU A 133 27.08 6.11 4.20
N GLU A 134 28.32 5.63 4.16
CA GLU A 134 28.68 4.32 4.71
C GLU A 134 28.44 4.24 6.23
N ALA A 135 28.79 5.30 6.98
CA ALA A 135 28.54 5.35 8.41
C ALA A 135 27.03 5.31 8.76
N VAL A 136 26.17 5.94 7.96
CA VAL A 136 24.71 5.93 8.16
C VAL A 136 24.14 4.55 7.85
N PHE A 137 24.60 3.91 6.78
CA PHE A 137 24.18 2.56 6.43
C PHE A 137 24.51 1.56 7.54
N TYR A 138 25.77 1.46 7.94
CA TYR A 138 26.19 0.53 9.01
C TYR A 138 25.62 0.89 10.40
N LEU A 139 25.29 2.17 10.63
CA LEU A 139 24.53 2.57 11.83
C LEU A 139 23.14 1.93 11.80
N ALA A 140 22.44 2.03 10.67
CA ALA A 140 21.11 1.46 10.51
C ALA A 140 21.15 -0.07 10.62
N GLU A 141 22.12 -0.74 9.98
CA GLU A 141 22.32 -2.20 10.10
C GLU A 141 22.62 -2.62 11.53
N SER A 142 23.50 -1.88 12.24
CA SER A 142 23.80 -2.16 13.65
C SER A 142 22.56 -2.07 14.55
N GLN A 143 21.68 -1.11 14.28
CA GLN A 143 20.42 -0.93 15.01
C GLN A 143 19.40 -2.01 14.65
N PHE A 144 19.36 -2.41 13.37
CA PHE A 144 18.52 -3.49 12.91
C PHE A 144 18.90 -4.81 13.61
N GLN A 145 20.19 -5.15 13.66
CA GLN A 145 20.69 -6.34 14.37
C GLN A 145 20.43 -6.31 15.90
N GLN A 146 20.28 -5.12 16.48
CA GLN A 146 19.88 -4.94 17.88
C GLN A 146 18.36 -4.96 18.08
N ASN A 147 17.57 -5.23 17.04
CA ASN A 147 16.11 -5.11 17.05
C ASN A 147 15.61 -3.70 17.45
N SER A 148 16.42 -2.65 17.22
CA SER A 148 16.05 -1.25 17.41
C SER A 148 15.46 -0.69 16.11
N LEU A 149 14.32 -1.26 15.68
CA LEU A 149 13.79 -1.09 14.32
C LEU A 149 13.33 0.34 14.03
N ALA A 150 12.85 1.06 15.05
CA ALA A 150 12.41 2.45 14.88
C ALA A 150 13.59 3.38 14.51
N ASP A 151 14.73 3.20 15.18
CA ASP A 151 15.95 3.94 14.90
C ASP A 151 16.55 3.52 13.55
N ALA A 152 16.58 2.21 13.28
CA ALA A 152 17.07 1.65 12.03
C ALA A 152 16.28 2.22 10.83
N ALA A 153 14.94 2.15 10.88
CA ALA A 153 14.08 2.68 9.81
C ALA A 153 14.30 4.19 9.59
N SER A 154 14.50 4.96 10.66
CA SER A 154 14.81 6.39 10.55
C SER A 154 16.12 6.64 9.80
N ASN A 155 17.15 5.84 10.09
CA ASN A 155 18.46 5.99 9.46
C ASN A 155 18.45 5.48 8.02
N TYR A 156 17.75 4.38 7.68
CA TYR A 156 17.56 3.95 6.29
C TYR A 156 16.78 4.99 5.49
N GLN A 157 15.70 5.56 6.03
CA GLN A 157 14.96 6.63 5.36
C GLN A 157 15.84 7.87 5.12
N MET A 158 16.70 8.22 6.08
CA MET A 158 17.66 9.32 5.94
C MET A 158 18.69 9.01 4.85
N LEU A 159 19.21 7.78 4.82
CA LEU A 159 20.18 7.35 3.80
C LEU A 159 19.61 7.47 2.40
N VAL A 160 18.45 6.86 2.17
CA VAL A 160 17.78 6.86 0.85
C VAL A 160 17.43 8.27 0.38
N LYS A 161 17.05 9.17 1.30
CA LYS A 161 16.76 10.58 0.97
C LYS A 161 18.00 11.41 0.70
N ASP A 162 19.03 11.29 1.56
CA ASP A 162 20.24 12.09 1.47
C ASP A 162 21.15 11.62 0.33
N TYR A 163 21.02 10.35 -0.10
CA TYR A 163 21.85 9.67 -1.10
C TYR A 163 20.98 8.88 -2.09
N PRO A 164 20.28 9.55 -3.03
CA PRO A 164 19.33 8.89 -3.95
C PRO A 164 19.96 7.85 -4.89
N SER A 165 21.30 7.88 -5.04
CA SER A 165 22.05 6.91 -5.86
C SER A 165 23.02 6.11 -4.99
N THR A 166 22.64 5.81 -3.77
CA THR A 166 23.47 5.02 -2.87
C THR A 166 23.64 3.58 -3.36
N ARG A 167 24.85 3.03 -3.20
CA ARG A 167 25.10 1.61 -3.49
C ARG A 167 24.33 0.67 -2.52
N TYR A 168 23.81 1.19 -1.43
CA TYR A 168 23.03 0.47 -0.43
C TYR A 168 21.52 0.62 -0.63
N MET A 169 21.05 1.00 -1.84
CA MET A 169 19.65 1.26 -2.09
C MET A 169 18.83 0.01 -1.85
N ASP A 170 19.18 -1.09 -2.52
CA ASP A 170 18.42 -2.34 -2.49
C ASP A 170 18.35 -2.93 -1.06
N GLU A 171 19.47 -2.92 -0.34
CA GLU A 171 19.50 -3.40 1.04
C GLU A 171 18.66 -2.51 1.97
N SER A 172 18.79 -1.18 1.81
CA SER A 172 18.06 -0.23 2.64
C SER A 172 16.55 -0.28 2.40
N THR A 173 16.12 -0.40 1.14
CA THR A 173 14.70 -0.55 0.79
C THR A 173 14.16 -1.90 1.22
N GLY A 174 14.97 -2.97 1.10
CA GLY A 174 14.65 -4.30 1.63
C GLY A 174 14.38 -4.28 3.13
N ARG A 175 15.29 -3.66 3.91
CA ARG A 175 15.11 -3.52 5.37
C ARG A 175 13.91 -2.66 5.74
N LEU A 176 13.68 -1.55 5.02
CA LEU A 176 12.50 -0.71 5.24
C LEU A 176 11.20 -1.48 4.97
N PHE A 177 11.17 -2.31 3.94
CA PHE A 177 10.03 -3.14 3.61
C PHE A 177 9.78 -4.21 4.69
N GLU A 178 10.82 -4.91 5.13
CA GLU A 178 10.78 -5.91 6.21
C GLU A 178 10.24 -5.31 7.52
N ILE A 179 10.80 -4.17 7.95
CA ILE A 179 10.34 -3.44 9.14
C ILE A 179 8.87 -3.02 8.99
N SER A 180 8.48 -2.54 7.80
CA SER A 180 7.10 -2.13 7.53
C SER A 180 6.12 -3.29 7.62
N LYS A 181 6.45 -4.47 7.07
CA LYS A 181 5.66 -5.69 7.20
C LYS A 181 5.44 -6.06 8.66
N GLN A 182 6.50 -6.08 9.44
CA GLN A 182 6.43 -6.38 10.88
C GLN A 182 5.55 -5.37 11.63
N TRP A 183 5.66 -4.08 11.32
CA TRP A 183 4.85 -3.05 11.98
C TRP A 183 3.38 -3.10 11.58
N LEU A 184 3.07 -3.52 10.36
CA LEU A 184 1.69 -3.68 9.88
C LEU A 184 1.07 -5.03 10.30
N GLY A 185 1.84 -5.91 10.94
CA GLY A 185 1.37 -7.23 11.36
C GLY A 185 1.16 -8.20 10.20
N VAL A 186 1.89 -7.98 9.09
CA VAL A 186 1.88 -8.84 7.92
C VAL A 186 3.09 -9.76 8.04
N GLU A 187 3.03 -10.72 8.96
CA GLU A 187 4.17 -11.57 9.32
C GLU A 187 4.55 -12.59 8.25
N SER A 188 3.64 -13.00 7.45
CA SER A 188 3.90 -13.62 6.17
C SER A 188 2.68 -13.40 5.28
N PHE A 189 2.89 -13.07 4.03
CA PHE A 189 1.98 -13.58 3.03
C PHE A 189 2.26 -15.08 3.07
N ALA A 190 1.53 -15.81 3.91
CA ALA A 190 1.69 -17.25 4.06
C ALA A 190 1.75 -17.85 2.66
N THR A 191 2.71 -18.70 2.44
CA THR A 191 2.81 -19.47 1.21
C THR A 191 1.45 -20.09 0.94
N THR A 192 1.04 -20.10 -0.31
CA THR A 192 -0.28 -20.55 -0.81
C THR A 192 -0.73 -21.89 -0.22
N ASP A 193 0.19 -22.69 0.27
CA ASP A 193 -0.08 -24.01 0.87
C ASP A 193 -0.50 -23.95 2.34
N GLU A 194 -0.01 -23.00 3.13
CA GLU A 194 -0.46 -22.83 4.53
C GLU A 194 -1.87 -22.27 4.61
N ILE A 195 -2.24 -21.34 3.69
CA ILE A 195 -3.60 -20.81 3.60
C ILE A 195 -4.57 -21.88 3.09
N ARG A 196 -4.12 -22.81 2.25
CA ARG A 196 -4.92 -23.94 1.78
C ARG A 196 -5.24 -24.94 2.90
N GLN A 197 -4.32 -25.14 3.84
CA GLN A 197 -4.54 -26.00 5.00
C GLN A 197 -5.49 -25.39 6.01
N VAL A 198 -5.36 -24.10 6.33
CA VAL A 198 -6.27 -23.38 7.24
C VAL A 198 -7.70 -23.33 6.68
N ASN A 199 -7.87 -23.11 5.36
CA ASN A 199 -9.20 -23.10 4.74
C ASN A 199 -9.82 -24.50 4.55
N ALA A 200 -9.03 -25.55 4.57
CA ALA A 200 -9.53 -26.93 4.49
C ALA A 200 -10.03 -27.47 5.86
N GLU A 201 -9.50 -26.94 6.96
CA GLU A 201 -9.93 -27.30 8.31
C GLU A 201 -11.12 -26.48 8.81
N GLU A 202 -11.36 -25.27 8.26
CA GLU A 202 -12.50 -24.39 8.64
C GLU A 202 -13.81 -24.67 7.88
N GLY A 203 -13.88 -25.73 7.08
CA GLY A 203 -15.07 -26.12 6.32
C GLY A 203 -16.24 -26.67 7.15
N ALA A 204 -16.20 -26.63 8.47
CA ALA A 204 -17.30 -27.10 9.32
C ALA A 204 -17.33 -26.29 10.64
N GLY A 205 -18.08 -25.22 10.64
CA GLY A 205 -18.50 -24.57 11.89
C GLY A 205 -18.38 -23.05 11.86
N ASP A 206 -19.48 -22.39 12.23
CA ASP A 206 -19.57 -20.98 12.60
C ASP A 206 -18.63 -20.63 13.77
N ALA A 207 -17.33 -20.62 13.55
CA ALA A 207 -16.40 -19.98 14.45
C ALA A 207 -16.22 -18.53 13.99
N PRO A 208 -16.43 -17.52 14.85
CA PRO A 208 -16.10 -16.16 14.53
C PRO A 208 -14.60 -16.14 14.19
N LEU A 209 -14.26 -15.70 12.98
CA LEU A 209 -12.90 -15.39 12.58
C LEU A 209 -12.21 -14.73 13.78
N SER A 210 -11.22 -15.46 14.33
CA SER A 210 -10.47 -14.97 15.47
C SER A 210 -10.08 -13.55 15.14
N SER A 211 -10.53 -12.66 15.97
CA SER A 211 -10.16 -11.27 16.04
C SER A 211 -8.65 -11.13 15.78
N GLN A 212 -8.25 -11.02 14.52
CA GLN A 212 -7.06 -10.27 14.21
C GLN A 212 -7.34 -8.92 14.84
N GLN A 213 -6.67 -8.74 15.94
CA GLN A 213 -6.71 -7.64 16.85
C GLN A 213 -7.22 -6.38 16.17
N THR A 214 -8.50 -6.10 16.30
CA THR A 214 -8.96 -4.72 16.38
C THR A 214 -7.98 -4.10 17.35
N GLU A 215 -6.97 -3.39 16.85
CA GLU A 215 -6.08 -2.62 17.70
C GLU A 215 -7.01 -1.77 18.54
N SER A 216 -7.18 -2.20 19.77
CA SER A 216 -8.03 -1.57 20.76
C SER A 216 -7.67 -0.08 20.72
N ARG A 217 -8.65 0.79 20.64
CA ARG A 217 -8.50 2.25 20.77
C ARG A 217 -7.76 2.69 22.04
N PHE A 218 -7.35 1.72 22.88
CA PHE A 218 -6.56 1.88 24.09
C PHE A 218 -5.03 1.80 23.88
N ASN A 219 -4.51 1.61 22.66
CA ASN A 219 -3.08 1.73 22.38
C ASN A 219 -2.57 3.19 22.33
N ALA A 220 -3.25 4.10 23.04
CA ALA A 220 -2.79 5.48 23.21
C ALA A 220 -1.62 5.63 24.20
N LEU A 221 -1.20 4.55 24.87
CA LEU A 221 -0.03 4.60 25.74
C LEU A 221 1.24 4.51 24.89
N PRO A 222 2.19 5.43 25.10
CA PRO A 222 3.45 5.42 24.37
C PRO A 222 4.23 4.14 24.67
N ASN A 223 4.73 3.50 23.62
CA ASN A 223 5.65 2.38 23.77
C ASN A 223 7.04 2.90 24.18
N LEU A 224 7.34 2.90 25.48
CA LEU A 224 8.60 3.39 26.02
C LEU A 224 9.65 2.29 26.22
N THR A 225 9.26 1.02 26.11
CA THR A 225 10.12 -0.11 26.50
C THR A 225 10.59 -0.94 25.31
N ASP A 226 9.78 -1.09 24.28
CA ASP A 226 10.08 -1.94 23.12
C ASP A 226 10.66 -1.10 21.96
N ARG A 227 11.97 -1.20 21.76
CA ARG A 227 12.70 -0.51 20.69
C ARG A 227 12.41 -1.04 19.29
N SER A 228 11.76 -2.20 19.18
CA SER A 228 11.36 -2.76 17.90
C SER A 228 10.18 -1.99 17.27
N LYS A 229 9.46 -1.20 18.08
CA LYS A 229 8.28 -0.44 17.63
C LYS A 229 8.47 1.05 17.88
N PRO A 230 7.94 1.91 17.02
CA PRO A 230 7.92 3.35 17.28
C PRO A 230 7.09 3.65 18.54
N VAL A 231 7.42 4.77 19.18
CA VAL A 231 6.76 5.21 20.44
C VAL A 231 5.27 5.45 20.23
N PHE A 232 4.89 5.99 19.05
CA PHE A 232 3.52 6.27 18.64
C PHE A 232 3.31 5.88 17.19
N ASP A 233 2.05 5.70 16.79
CA ASP A 233 1.60 5.52 15.40
C ASP A 233 2.45 4.52 14.57
N LYS A 234 2.47 3.29 15.01
CA LYS A 234 3.18 2.19 14.33
C LYS A 234 2.80 2.09 12.85
N GLY A 235 1.51 2.20 12.55
CA GLY A 235 1.00 2.15 11.17
C GLY A 235 1.47 3.31 10.32
N GLY A 236 1.44 4.54 10.83
CA GLY A 236 1.91 5.72 10.10
C GLY A 236 3.42 5.68 9.84
N HIS A 237 4.22 5.17 10.78
CA HIS A 237 5.65 4.96 10.55
C HIS A 237 5.92 3.91 9.47
N ALA A 238 5.17 2.80 9.45
CA ALA A 238 5.26 1.79 8.41
C ALA A 238 4.90 2.37 7.03
N LEU A 239 3.78 3.07 6.93
CA LEU A 239 3.35 3.73 5.68
C LEU A 239 4.36 4.76 5.20
N LYS A 240 5.01 5.50 6.11
CA LYS A 240 6.07 6.44 5.77
C LYS A 240 7.31 5.72 5.22
N ALA A 241 7.67 4.57 5.78
CA ALA A 241 8.79 3.76 5.30
C ALA A 241 8.48 3.21 3.91
N LEU A 242 7.30 2.60 3.70
CA LEU A 242 6.84 2.16 2.38
C LEU A 242 6.86 3.31 1.36
N LYS A 243 6.31 4.47 1.73
CA LYS A 243 6.32 5.66 0.87
C LYS A 243 7.74 6.08 0.49
N THR A 244 8.70 5.95 1.37
CA THR A 244 10.10 6.26 1.08
C THR A 244 10.65 5.33 -0.01
N ILE A 245 10.26 4.05 -0.03
CA ILE A 245 10.70 3.08 -1.04
C ILE A 245 10.25 3.53 -2.43
N TRP A 246 8.93 3.59 -2.71
CA TRP A 246 8.46 3.87 -4.07
C TRP A 246 8.75 5.29 -4.57
N LEU A 247 8.97 6.26 -3.67
CA LEU A 247 9.30 7.62 -4.08
C LEU A 247 10.79 7.82 -4.44
N ASN A 248 11.69 7.10 -3.79
CA ASN A 248 13.13 7.30 -3.99
C ASN A 248 13.75 6.21 -4.86
N ASP A 249 13.10 5.06 -4.97
CA ASP A 249 13.51 3.97 -5.86
C ASP A 249 12.30 3.43 -6.65
N PRO A 250 11.73 4.24 -7.57
CA PRO A 250 10.54 3.85 -8.33
C PRO A 250 10.79 2.72 -9.34
N SER A 251 12.04 2.48 -9.70
CA SER A 251 12.44 1.37 -10.58
C SER A 251 12.95 0.14 -9.82
N GLY A 252 13.06 0.24 -8.52
CA GLY A 252 13.52 -0.85 -7.66
C GLY A 252 12.51 -1.99 -7.55
N PRO A 253 12.99 -3.16 -7.15
CA PRO A 253 12.17 -4.38 -7.13
C PRO A 253 11.03 -4.36 -6.12
N LEU A 254 11.05 -3.45 -5.15
CA LEU A 254 10.08 -3.36 -4.05
C LEU A 254 9.13 -2.15 -4.17
N ALA A 255 9.19 -1.39 -5.27
CA ALA A 255 8.38 -0.18 -5.43
C ALA A 255 6.87 -0.53 -5.52
N ASP A 256 6.51 -1.44 -6.40
CA ASP A 256 5.14 -1.91 -6.60
C ASP A 256 4.62 -2.73 -5.40
N ASP A 257 5.47 -3.58 -4.79
CA ASP A 257 5.16 -4.31 -3.57
C ASP A 257 4.81 -3.36 -2.41
N SER A 258 5.61 -2.29 -2.24
CA SER A 258 5.36 -1.30 -1.19
C SER A 258 4.09 -0.49 -1.43
N LEU A 259 3.77 -0.16 -2.68
CA LEU A 259 2.49 0.45 -3.04
C LEU A 259 1.32 -0.47 -2.74
N MET A 260 1.41 -1.75 -3.16
CA MET A 260 0.36 -2.73 -2.93
C MET A 260 0.11 -2.97 -1.44
N LEU A 261 1.18 -3.09 -0.64
CA LEU A 261 1.08 -3.28 0.81
C LEU A 261 0.44 -2.06 1.48
N ALA A 262 0.84 -0.84 1.11
CA ALA A 262 0.26 0.38 1.66
C ALA A 262 -1.21 0.56 1.26
N ALA A 263 -1.57 0.27 -0.01
CA ALA A 263 -2.93 0.34 -0.50
C ALA A 263 -3.85 -0.66 0.23
N THR A 264 -3.39 -1.89 0.40
CA THR A 264 -4.12 -2.94 1.11
C THR A 264 -4.32 -2.59 2.59
N TYR A 265 -3.32 -2.02 3.24
CA TYR A 265 -3.44 -1.54 4.62
C TYR A 265 -4.49 -0.41 4.74
N HIS A 266 -4.49 0.56 3.83
CA HIS A 266 -5.50 1.62 3.80
C HIS A 266 -6.90 1.05 3.54
N LEU A 267 -7.04 0.08 2.64
CA LEU A 267 -8.31 -0.58 2.38
C LEU A 267 -8.84 -1.31 3.62
N ARG A 268 -8.00 -2.07 4.35
CA ARG A 268 -8.36 -2.73 5.60
C ARG A 268 -8.75 -1.74 6.71
N SER A 269 -8.15 -0.56 6.69
CA SER A 269 -8.44 0.53 7.63
C SER A 269 -9.61 1.41 7.18
N GLU A 270 -10.38 1.00 6.15
CA GLU A 270 -11.51 1.73 5.57
C GLU A 270 -11.18 3.15 5.08
N LYS A 271 -9.89 3.42 4.87
CA LYS A 271 -9.39 4.68 4.30
C LYS A 271 -9.42 4.59 2.77
N TYR A 272 -10.64 4.53 2.23
CA TYR A 272 -10.87 4.23 0.82
C TYR A 272 -10.23 5.24 -0.14
N ARG A 273 -10.21 6.54 0.20
CA ARG A 273 -9.61 7.57 -0.64
C ARG A 273 -8.09 7.39 -0.79
N GLU A 274 -7.42 7.07 0.30
CA GLU A 274 -5.98 6.81 0.32
C GLU A 274 -5.66 5.52 -0.45
N ALA A 275 -6.47 4.47 -0.25
CA ALA A 275 -6.32 3.20 -0.97
C ALA A 275 -6.50 3.38 -2.49
N ASP A 276 -7.56 4.09 -2.94
CA ASP A 276 -7.83 4.37 -4.36
C ASP A 276 -6.66 5.10 -5.02
N ARG A 277 -6.10 6.10 -4.33
CA ARG A 277 -4.93 6.83 -4.82
C ARG A 277 -3.73 5.92 -5.08
N LEU A 278 -3.43 5.01 -4.15
CA LEU A 278 -2.28 4.10 -4.30
C LEU A 278 -2.52 3.04 -5.36
N PHE A 279 -3.72 2.47 -5.45
CA PHE A 279 -4.07 1.56 -6.54
C PHE A 279 -4.00 2.25 -7.90
N THR A 280 -4.37 3.53 -7.98
CA THR A 280 -4.25 4.32 -9.22
C THR A 280 -2.79 4.50 -9.61
N ILE A 281 -1.92 4.90 -8.67
CA ILE A 281 -0.47 5.01 -8.93
C ILE A 281 0.08 3.66 -9.42
N LEU A 282 -0.31 2.54 -8.82
CA LEU A 282 0.16 1.23 -9.21
C LEU A 282 -0.26 0.89 -10.64
N ARG A 283 -1.52 1.14 -11.03
CA ARG A 283 -2.00 0.89 -12.39
C ARG A 283 -1.32 1.76 -13.44
N GLU A 284 -1.06 3.03 -13.12
CA GLU A 284 -0.52 4.01 -14.08
C GLU A 284 0.99 3.90 -14.23
N GLN A 285 1.72 3.71 -13.13
CA GLN A 285 3.18 3.76 -13.13
C GLN A 285 3.84 2.39 -13.21
N PHE A 286 3.12 1.31 -12.85
CA PHE A 286 3.67 -0.04 -12.81
C PHE A 286 2.87 -1.04 -13.68
N PRO A 287 2.76 -0.81 -15.00
CA PRO A 287 1.94 -1.65 -15.89
C PRO A 287 2.48 -3.07 -16.07
N LYS A 288 3.72 -3.35 -15.65
CA LYS A 288 4.34 -4.68 -15.68
C LYS A 288 4.35 -5.36 -14.30
N SER A 289 3.77 -4.74 -13.29
CA SER A 289 3.72 -5.29 -11.94
C SER A 289 2.88 -6.58 -11.88
N PRO A 290 3.31 -7.60 -11.13
CA PRO A 290 2.48 -8.77 -10.84
C PRO A 290 1.20 -8.40 -10.07
N HIS A 291 1.18 -7.25 -9.42
CA HIS A 291 0.02 -6.74 -8.68
C HIS A 291 -0.98 -5.97 -9.53
N LEU A 292 -0.74 -5.81 -10.84
CA LEU A 292 -1.60 -5.00 -11.72
C LEU A 292 -3.05 -5.50 -11.70
N GLN A 293 -3.25 -6.80 -11.81
CA GLN A 293 -4.57 -7.43 -11.78
C GLN A 293 -5.30 -7.09 -10.47
N ASN A 294 -4.64 -7.27 -9.34
CA ASN A 294 -5.21 -6.96 -8.02
C ASN A 294 -5.50 -5.45 -7.87
N ALA A 295 -4.66 -4.59 -8.45
CA ALA A 295 -4.87 -3.15 -8.41
C ALA A 295 -6.13 -2.71 -9.20
N PHE A 296 -6.48 -3.39 -10.28
CA PHE A 296 -7.76 -3.16 -10.98
C PHE A 296 -8.94 -3.63 -10.15
N ILE A 297 -8.88 -4.84 -9.60
CA ILE A 297 -9.98 -5.45 -8.84
C ILE A 297 -10.21 -4.66 -7.54
N LEU A 298 -9.17 -4.49 -6.73
CA LEU A 298 -9.26 -3.81 -5.43
C LEU A 298 -9.55 -2.31 -5.61
N GLY A 299 -8.94 -1.66 -6.58
CA GLY A 299 -9.21 -0.25 -6.89
C GLY A 299 -10.66 -0.01 -7.31
N SER A 300 -11.22 -0.89 -8.16
CA SER A 300 -12.63 -0.80 -8.53
C SER A 300 -13.57 -1.05 -7.36
N HIS A 301 -13.20 -1.99 -6.46
CA HIS A 301 -13.96 -2.27 -5.26
C HIS A 301 -13.94 -1.09 -4.28
N VAL A 302 -12.78 -0.46 -4.09
CA VAL A 302 -12.64 0.74 -3.24
C VAL A 302 -13.57 1.87 -3.71
N LYS A 303 -13.68 2.10 -5.02
CA LYS A 303 -14.60 3.09 -5.57
C LYS A 303 -16.06 2.74 -5.28
N LEU A 304 -16.42 1.47 -5.42
CA LEU A 304 -17.77 0.97 -5.09
C LEU A 304 -18.09 1.15 -3.60
N MET A 305 -17.13 0.85 -2.70
CA MET A 305 -17.29 1.04 -1.25
C MET A 305 -17.36 2.51 -0.84
N SER A 306 -16.79 3.40 -1.64
CA SER A 306 -16.84 4.85 -1.42
C SER A 306 -18.16 5.48 -1.86
N TYR A 307 -19.01 4.76 -2.60
CA TYR A 307 -20.30 5.25 -3.07
C TYR A 307 -21.31 5.40 -1.91
N GLN A 308 -21.89 6.59 -1.78
CA GLN A 308 -22.74 6.96 -0.66
C GLN A 308 -24.25 6.77 -0.93
N GLY A 309 -24.62 6.37 -2.14
CA GLY A 309 -26.03 6.14 -2.51
C GLY A 309 -26.56 7.09 -3.57
N ALA A 310 -27.78 6.81 -4.05
CA ALA A 310 -28.43 7.47 -5.19
C ALA A 310 -28.71 8.99 -5.04
N ALA A 311 -28.53 9.54 -3.84
CA ALA A 311 -28.68 10.98 -3.59
C ALA A 311 -27.37 11.77 -3.81
N TYR A 312 -26.27 11.08 -4.04
CA TYR A 312 -24.94 11.63 -4.23
C TYR A 312 -24.47 11.45 -5.67
N ASP A 313 -23.29 12.00 -5.97
CA ASP A 313 -22.64 11.86 -7.26
C ASP A 313 -22.36 10.38 -7.58
N ASP A 314 -22.77 9.93 -8.76
CA ASP A 314 -22.58 8.56 -9.26
C ASP A 314 -21.27 8.37 -10.02
N GLN A 315 -20.39 9.39 -10.05
CA GLN A 315 -19.08 9.29 -10.70
C GLN A 315 -18.27 8.10 -10.18
N LEU A 316 -18.33 7.82 -8.87
CA LEU A 316 -17.64 6.66 -8.26
C LEU A 316 -18.18 5.32 -8.78
N LEU A 317 -19.49 5.22 -9.08
CA LEU A 317 -20.06 4.03 -9.72
C LEU A 317 -19.59 3.87 -11.16
N LEU A 318 -19.55 4.97 -11.91
CA LEU A 318 -19.06 4.99 -13.30
C LEU A 318 -17.59 4.58 -13.36
N ASP A 319 -16.76 5.17 -12.51
CA ASP A 319 -15.34 4.82 -12.41
C ASP A 319 -15.12 3.36 -12.00
N SER A 320 -15.92 2.85 -11.05
CA SER A 320 -15.86 1.46 -10.62
C SER A 320 -16.24 0.50 -11.75
N GLU A 321 -17.32 0.81 -12.47
CA GLU A 321 -17.78 0.05 -13.64
C GLU A 321 -16.69 -0.02 -14.72
N GLN A 322 -16.14 1.14 -15.09
CA GLN A 322 -15.10 1.23 -16.10
C GLN A 322 -13.86 0.40 -15.74
N LEU A 323 -13.41 0.46 -14.48
CA LEU A 323 -12.27 -0.34 -14.02
C LEU A 323 -12.58 -1.84 -14.04
N LYS A 324 -13.80 -2.26 -13.68
CA LYS A 324 -14.21 -3.67 -13.72
C LYS A 324 -14.28 -4.21 -15.15
N GLU A 325 -14.82 -3.42 -16.07
CA GLU A 325 -14.84 -3.78 -17.49
C GLU A 325 -13.44 -3.85 -18.08
N GLN A 326 -12.55 -2.93 -17.70
CA GLN A 326 -11.14 -2.98 -18.08
C GLN A 326 -10.46 -4.23 -17.52
N ALA A 327 -10.69 -4.58 -16.25
CA ALA A 327 -10.14 -5.79 -15.64
C ALA A 327 -10.54 -7.06 -16.39
N LEU A 328 -11.85 -7.19 -16.74
CA LEU A 328 -12.34 -8.36 -17.51
C LEU A 328 -11.78 -8.42 -18.93
N ARG A 329 -11.45 -7.28 -19.54
CA ARG A 329 -10.84 -7.22 -20.89
C ARG A 329 -9.34 -7.54 -20.85
N LEU A 330 -8.63 -7.01 -19.87
CA LEU A 330 -7.17 -7.19 -19.76
C LEU A 330 -6.80 -8.57 -19.22
N PHE A 331 -7.66 -9.15 -18.40
CA PHE A 331 -7.42 -10.42 -17.72
C PHE A 331 -8.59 -11.40 -17.97
N PRO A 332 -8.65 -12.06 -19.15
CA PRO A 332 -9.76 -12.97 -19.50
C PRO A 332 -9.91 -14.14 -18.53
N ASP A 333 -8.77 -14.65 -18.02
CA ASP A 333 -8.70 -15.79 -17.10
C ASP A 333 -8.75 -15.36 -15.62
N LEU A 334 -9.41 -14.23 -15.34
CA LEU A 334 -9.52 -13.69 -13.99
C LEU A 334 -10.25 -14.68 -13.07
N PRO A 335 -9.61 -15.21 -12.02
CA PRO A 335 -10.26 -16.14 -11.09
C PRO A 335 -11.52 -15.56 -10.44
N GLU A 336 -11.52 -14.25 -10.17
CA GLU A 336 -12.61 -13.49 -9.58
C GLU A 336 -13.59 -12.94 -10.64
N GLY A 337 -13.51 -13.38 -11.89
CA GLY A 337 -14.31 -12.86 -13.01
C GLY A 337 -15.82 -12.91 -12.76
N ASP A 338 -16.35 -14.00 -12.18
CA ASP A 338 -17.77 -14.12 -11.86
C ASP A 338 -18.22 -13.15 -10.77
N ARG A 339 -17.35 -12.89 -9.82
CA ARG A 339 -17.58 -11.90 -8.78
C ARG A 339 -17.60 -10.50 -9.36
N VAL A 340 -16.65 -10.16 -10.21
CA VAL A 340 -16.60 -8.86 -10.91
C VAL A 340 -17.87 -8.65 -11.73
N ARG A 341 -18.36 -9.69 -12.45
CA ARG A 341 -19.64 -9.64 -13.19
C ARG A 341 -20.85 -9.43 -12.26
N THR A 342 -20.83 -10.03 -11.07
CA THR A 342 -21.88 -9.84 -10.07
C THR A 342 -21.88 -8.41 -9.52
N GLU A 343 -20.72 -7.85 -9.25
CA GLU A 343 -20.59 -6.46 -8.81
C GLU A 343 -21.00 -5.47 -9.92
N LEU A 344 -20.75 -5.78 -11.21
CA LEU A 344 -21.26 -4.99 -12.34
C LEU A 344 -22.80 -5.01 -12.40
N LYS A 345 -23.44 -6.15 -12.15
CA LYS A 345 -24.91 -6.21 -12.04
C LYS A 345 -25.43 -5.33 -10.90
N TYR A 346 -24.74 -5.33 -9.76
CA TYR A 346 -25.07 -4.45 -8.65
C TYR A 346 -24.94 -2.97 -9.00
N ILE A 347 -23.87 -2.58 -9.71
CA ILE A 347 -23.68 -1.20 -10.18
C ILE A 347 -24.81 -0.78 -11.10
N ASN A 348 -25.20 -1.64 -12.05
CA ASN A 348 -26.32 -1.37 -12.94
C ASN A 348 -27.65 -1.22 -12.19
N GLU A 349 -27.89 -2.05 -11.18
CA GLU A 349 -29.06 -1.94 -10.32
C GLU A 349 -29.07 -0.62 -9.52
N ALA A 350 -27.89 -0.19 -8.99
CA ALA A 350 -27.76 1.06 -8.28
C ALA A 350 -28.00 2.29 -9.18
N LYS A 351 -27.51 2.27 -10.42
CA LYS A 351 -27.76 3.32 -11.42
C LYS A 351 -29.22 3.38 -11.81
N ALA A 352 -29.84 2.23 -12.08
CA ALA A 352 -31.27 2.17 -12.39
C ALA A 352 -32.12 2.68 -11.21
N LYS A 353 -31.70 2.43 -9.96
CA LYS A 353 -32.34 2.98 -8.77
C LYS A 353 -32.24 4.50 -8.71
N ALA A 354 -31.10 5.08 -9.07
CA ALA A 354 -30.93 6.53 -9.11
C ALA A 354 -31.84 7.17 -10.15
N GLU A 355 -31.90 6.60 -11.36
CA GLU A 355 -32.82 7.06 -12.41
C GLU A 355 -34.30 6.88 -12.03
N TRP A 356 -34.64 5.81 -11.33
CA TRP A 356 -35.98 5.63 -10.81
C TRP A 356 -36.35 6.71 -9.77
N ALA A 357 -35.42 7.06 -8.87
CA ALA A 357 -35.61 8.15 -7.91
C ALA A 357 -35.83 9.51 -8.60
N ASN A 358 -35.16 9.75 -9.74
CA ASN A 358 -35.41 10.91 -10.60
C ASN A 358 -36.81 10.88 -11.16
N ALA A 359 -37.27 9.74 -11.69
CA ALA A 359 -38.62 9.57 -12.19
C ALA A 359 -39.68 9.87 -11.12
N GLU A 360 -39.53 9.34 -9.91
CA GLU A 360 -40.43 9.59 -8.78
C GLU A 360 -40.40 11.08 -8.34
N PHE A 361 -39.25 11.72 -8.37
CA PHE A 361 -39.14 13.14 -8.08
C PHE A 361 -39.92 13.99 -9.08
N TYR A 362 -39.76 13.73 -10.40
CA TYR A 362 -40.46 14.45 -11.43
C TYR A 362 -41.95 14.17 -11.44
N GLU A 363 -42.38 12.98 -11.05
CA GLU A 363 -43.80 12.65 -10.85
C GLU A 363 -44.42 13.53 -9.77
N LYS A 364 -43.78 13.63 -8.60
CA LYS A 364 -44.23 14.54 -7.53
C LYS A 364 -44.29 16.01 -7.98
N LYS A 365 -43.41 16.39 -8.90
CA LYS A 365 -43.39 17.74 -9.52
C LYS A 365 -44.38 17.88 -10.68
N ARG A 366 -45.18 16.85 -11.01
CA ARG A 366 -46.15 16.83 -12.10
C ARG A 366 -45.53 17.16 -13.45
N LYS A 367 -44.34 16.65 -13.75
CA LYS A 367 -43.61 16.82 -15.02
C LYS A 367 -43.59 15.53 -15.83
N PRO A 368 -44.67 15.13 -16.53
CA PRO A 368 -44.79 13.82 -17.18
C PRO A 368 -43.72 13.59 -18.27
N LYS A 369 -43.29 14.63 -18.98
CA LYS A 369 -42.21 14.51 -19.98
C LYS A 369 -40.89 14.07 -19.37
N ALA A 370 -40.54 14.58 -18.17
CA ALA A 370 -39.32 14.19 -17.49
C ALA A 370 -39.42 12.77 -16.95
N VAL A 371 -40.58 12.37 -16.42
CA VAL A 371 -40.83 10.97 -16.00
C VAL A 371 -40.65 10.01 -17.18
N TYR A 372 -41.20 10.37 -18.35
CA TYR A 372 -41.02 9.58 -19.56
C TYR A 372 -39.57 9.41 -19.95
N ILE A 373 -38.76 10.48 -19.89
CA ILE A 373 -37.33 10.45 -20.22
C ILE A 373 -36.59 9.51 -19.27
N SER A 374 -36.74 9.69 -17.94
CA SER A 374 -36.08 8.83 -16.96
C SER A 374 -36.48 7.35 -17.07
N CYS A 375 -37.79 7.06 -17.28
CA CYS A 375 -38.25 5.68 -17.49
C CYS A 375 -37.69 5.08 -18.79
N LYS A 376 -37.62 5.86 -19.86
CA LYS A 376 -37.03 5.44 -21.14
C LYS A 376 -35.55 5.13 -20.99
N GLU A 377 -34.82 5.98 -20.26
CA GLU A 377 -33.39 5.78 -19.98
C GLU A 377 -33.14 4.47 -19.20
N ILE A 378 -33.99 4.14 -18.20
CA ILE A 378 -33.92 2.85 -17.51
C ILE A 378 -34.09 1.68 -18.47
N LEU A 379 -35.05 1.75 -19.39
CA LEU A 379 -35.32 0.65 -20.35
C LEU A 379 -34.19 0.48 -21.37
N GLU A 380 -33.54 1.58 -21.78
CA GLU A 380 -32.49 1.57 -22.80
C GLU A 380 -31.13 1.16 -22.19
N LYS A 381 -30.76 1.74 -21.02
CA LYS A 381 -29.45 1.52 -20.44
C LYS A 381 -29.40 0.35 -19.44
N PHE A 382 -30.51 0.06 -18.75
CA PHE A 382 -30.56 -0.92 -17.65
C PHE A 382 -31.70 -1.95 -17.82
N PRO A 383 -31.85 -2.60 -19.00
CA PRO A 383 -33.00 -3.46 -19.32
C PRO A 383 -33.09 -4.72 -18.44
N THR A 384 -31.98 -5.14 -17.82
CA THR A 384 -31.89 -6.36 -17.01
C THR A 384 -32.10 -6.13 -15.51
N THR A 385 -32.34 -4.88 -15.10
CA THR A 385 -32.51 -4.50 -13.70
C THR A 385 -33.95 -4.70 -13.20
N SER A 386 -34.13 -4.76 -11.90
CA SER A 386 -35.43 -4.87 -11.24
C SER A 386 -36.32 -3.63 -11.48
N TYR A 387 -35.76 -2.52 -11.93
CA TYR A 387 -36.46 -1.28 -12.24
C TYR A 387 -37.01 -1.24 -13.65
N ALA A 388 -36.48 -2.02 -14.59
CA ALA A 388 -36.97 -2.05 -15.97
C ALA A 388 -38.47 -2.40 -16.11
N PRO A 389 -39.02 -3.46 -15.46
CA PRO A 389 -40.43 -3.75 -15.52
C PRO A 389 -41.29 -2.64 -14.89
N ARG A 390 -40.80 -1.98 -13.84
CA ARG A 390 -41.49 -0.84 -13.21
C ARG A 390 -41.52 0.37 -14.12
N ALA A 391 -40.42 0.69 -14.79
CA ALA A 391 -40.34 1.77 -15.77
C ALA A 391 -41.28 1.53 -16.95
N ARG A 392 -41.37 0.27 -17.44
CA ARG A 392 -42.30 -0.09 -18.53
C ARG A 392 -43.75 0.07 -18.13
N ALA A 393 -44.12 -0.26 -16.90
CA ALA A 393 -45.49 -0.11 -16.42
C ALA A 393 -45.89 1.36 -16.20
N LYS A 394 -44.90 2.29 -16.14
CA LYS A 394 -45.12 3.71 -15.89
C LYS A 394 -45.15 4.56 -17.18
N LEU A 395 -44.72 4.01 -18.30
CA LEU A 395 -44.76 4.62 -19.64
C LEU A 395 -46.15 4.43 -20.30
#